data_b498ef41547b1c8b085c03fbc2ce27d3
#
_entry.id   b498ef41547b1c8b085c03fbc2ce27d3
#
_cell.length_a   1.000
_cell.length_b   1.000
_cell.length_c   1.000
_cell.angle_alpha   90.00
_cell.angle_beta   90.00
_cell.angle_gamma   90.00
#
_symmetry.space_group_name_H-M   'P 1'
#
loop_
_entity.id
_entity.type
_entity.pdbx_description
1 polymer ?
#
loop_
_entity_poly.entity_id
_entity_poly.type
_entity_poly.pdbx_seq_one_letter_code
_entity_poly.pdbx_strand_id
1 'polypeptide(L)'
;MQVLSCSTDSRFVHKIWQEQELSKMVGGGFPFPMLSDAGGRIGAVYGVYDEAAGVDVRGRFIIDPDGIIQAIEMLTPPVGRKVGESLRQLQAFQHVRKTKGAEVCPAGWELGKPILKVGPELVGRVWEVWKPDE
;
A
#
# COMPACT_ATOMS: atom_id res chain seq x y z
N MET A 1 12.30 1.38 -2.25
CA MET A 1 10.87 1.78 -2.29
C MET A 1 10.79 3.29 -2.33
N GLN A 2 9.92 3.85 -3.15
CA GLN A 2 9.54 5.25 -3.12
C GLN A 2 8.12 5.35 -2.55
N VAL A 3 7.90 6.21 -1.56
CA VAL A 3 6.57 6.56 -1.06
C VAL A 3 6.18 7.92 -1.64
N LEU A 4 4.95 8.04 -2.09
CA LEU A 4 4.33 9.28 -2.51
C LEU A 4 2.98 9.40 -1.80
N SER A 5 2.60 10.59 -1.37
CA SER A 5 1.21 10.90 -1.04
C SER A 5 0.63 11.86 -2.07
N CYS A 6 -0.68 11.79 -2.27
CA CYS A 6 -1.40 12.67 -3.17
C CYS A 6 -2.71 13.09 -2.51
N SER A 7 -3.10 14.34 -2.68
CA SER A 7 -4.42 14.84 -2.29
C SER A 7 -4.85 15.98 -3.21
N THR A 8 -6.13 16.35 -3.13
CA THR A 8 -6.68 17.50 -3.86
C THR A 8 -6.21 18.85 -3.33
N ASP A 9 -5.53 18.86 -2.17
CA ASP A 9 -4.97 20.09 -1.59
C ASP A 9 -3.85 20.68 -2.42
N SER A 10 -3.70 22.02 -2.33
CA SER A 10 -2.60 22.69 -2.98
C SER A 10 -1.26 22.43 -2.30
N ARG A 11 -0.16 22.57 -3.05
CA ARG A 11 1.21 22.51 -2.51
C ARG A 11 1.45 23.49 -1.35
N PHE A 12 0.72 24.59 -1.30
CA PHE A 12 0.84 25.59 -0.22
C PHE A 12 0.18 25.07 1.06
N VAL A 13 -0.97 24.39 0.95
CA VAL A 13 -1.62 23.70 2.08
C VAL A 13 -0.70 22.59 2.61
N HIS A 14 -0.14 21.76 1.72
CA HIS A 14 0.82 20.72 2.12
C HIS A 14 2.03 21.30 2.86
N LYS A 15 2.57 22.43 2.40
CA LYS A 15 3.68 23.10 3.07
C LYS A 15 3.31 23.52 4.49
N ILE A 16 2.19 24.21 4.66
CA ILE A 16 1.72 24.65 5.99
C ILE A 16 1.43 23.46 6.90
N TRP A 17 0.79 22.42 6.38
CA TRP A 17 0.54 21.20 7.14
C TRP A 17 1.83 20.51 7.60
N GLN A 18 2.81 20.41 6.72
CA GLN A 18 4.14 19.89 7.04
C GLN A 18 4.79 20.70 8.18
N GLU A 19 4.78 22.02 8.07
CA GLU A 19 5.47 22.92 9.01
C GLU A 19 4.75 23.02 10.37
N GLN A 20 3.42 23.08 10.37
CA GLN A 20 2.65 23.36 11.57
C GLN A 20 2.22 22.13 12.36
N GLU A 21 2.12 20.98 11.70
CA GLU A 21 1.55 19.78 12.31
C GLU A 21 2.44 18.54 12.14
N LEU A 22 2.74 18.12 10.90
CA LEU A 22 3.45 16.87 10.65
C LEU A 22 4.86 16.87 11.24
N SER A 23 5.56 18.00 11.23
CA SER A 23 6.88 18.15 11.86
C SER A 23 6.87 17.97 13.39
N LYS A 24 5.71 18.14 14.02
CA LYS A 24 5.51 17.91 15.46
C LYS A 24 5.14 16.46 15.76
N MET A 25 4.51 15.76 14.81
CA MET A 25 4.15 14.35 14.92
C MET A 25 5.35 13.44 14.65
N VAL A 26 6.17 13.79 13.66
CA VAL A 26 7.37 13.05 13.28
C VAL A 26 8.52 14.03 13.20
N GLY A 27 9.60 13.76 13.93
CA GLY A 27 10.79 14.63 13.93
C GLY A 27 11.28 14.91 12.51
N GLY A 28 11.25 16.19 12.09
CA GLY A 28 11.58 16.60 10.74
C GLY A 28 10.43 16.51 9.72
N GLY A 29 9.24 16.09 10.14
CA GLY A 29 8.07 15.94 9.27
C GLY A 29 8.08 14.67 8.42
N PHE A 30 7.19 14.55 7.45
CA PHE A 30 7.14 13.39 6.57
C PHE A 30 8.29 13.40 5.56
N PRO A 31 9.02 12.28 5.45
CA PRO A 31 10.23 12.20 4.63
C PRO A 31 9.98 11.85 3.15
N PHE A 32 8.77 12.05 2.65
CA PHE A 32 8.40 11.73 1.27
C PHE A 32 7.58 12.84 0.62
N PRO A 33 7.59 12.94 -0.73
CA PRO A 33 6.85 13.96 -1.46
C PRO A 33 5.34 13.88 -1.25
N MET A 34 4.71 15.04 -1.12
CA MET A 34 3.27 15.23 -1.14
C MET A 34 2.88 15.89 -2.46
N LEU A 35 2.12 15.19 -3.28
CA LEU A 35 1.66 15.63 -4.60
C LEU A 35 0.33 16.37 -4.46
N SER A 36 0.17 17.45 -5.22
CA SER A 36 -1.07 18.20 -5.32
C SER A 36 -1.82 17.80 -6.59
N ASP A 37 -3.01 17.27 -6.43
CA ASP A 37 -3.94 16.94 -7.51
C ASP A 37 -5.18 17.87 -7.48
N ALA A 38 -4.94 19.16 -7.57
CA ALA A 38 -6.01 20.15 -7.60
C ALA A 38 -6.97 19.88 -8.77
N GLY A 39 -8.23 19.52 -8.44
CA GLY A 39 -9.23 19.12 -9.40
C GLY A 39 -9.37 17.58 -9.60
N GLY A 40 -8.64 16.76 -8.83
CA GLY A 40 -8.89 15.31 -8.72
C GLY A 40 -8.60 14.48 -9.97
N ARG A 41 -7.77 14.95 -10.91
CA ARG A 41 -7.48 14.24 -12.16
C ARG A 41 -6.75 12.92 -11.94
N ILE A 42 -5.78 12.90 -11.03
CA ILE A 42 -5.06 11.70 -10.66
C ILE A 42 -5.98 10.79 -9.85
N GLY A 43 -6.69 11.34 -8.87
CA GLY A 43 -7.68 10.61 -8.08
C GLY A 43 -8.75 9.93 -8.93
N ALA A 44 -9.25 10.61 -9.97
CA ALA A 44 -10.21 10.03 -10.91
C ALA A 44 -9.62 8.85 -11.70
N VAL A 45 -8.38 8.95 -12.18
CA VAL A 45 -7.69 7.85 -12.88
C VAL A 45 -7.49 6.64 -11.96
N TYR A 46 -7.18 6.87 -10.68
CA TYR A 46 -7.03 5.81 -9.68
C TYR A 46 -8.36 5.35 -9.06
N GLY A 47 -9.49 5.95 -9.46
CA GLY A 47 -10.83 5.58 -8.97
C GLY A 47 -11.10 5.94 -7.52
N VAL A 48 -10.43 6.94 -6.99
CA VAL A 48 -10.55 7.38 -5.58
C VAL A 48 -11.15 8.79 -5.43
N TYR A 49 -11.37 9.51 -6.52
CA TYR A 49 -11.95 10.84 -6.47
C TYR A 49 -13.46 10.79 -6.30
N ASP A 50 -13.97 11.45 -5.28
CA ASP A 50 -15.39 11.68 -5.06
C ASP A 50 -15.77 13.04 -5.65
N GLU A 51 -16.42 13.02 -6.81
CA GLU A 51 -16.83 14.24 -7.53
C GLU A 51 -17.84 15.07 -6.73
N ALA A 52 -18.71 14.44 -5.96
CA ALA A 52 -19.73 15.14 -5.17
C ALA A 52 -19.11 15.88 -3.98
N ALA A 53 -18.10 15.30 -3.36
CA ALA A 53 -17.37 15.90 -2.25
C ALA A 53 -16.18 16.77 -2.70
N GLY A 54 -15.70 16.61 -3.93
CA GLY A 54 -14.54 17.31 -4.47
C GLY A 54 -13.21 16.89 -3.83
N VAL A 55 -13.13 15.68 -3.28
CA VAL A 55 -11.96 15.15 -2.57
C VAL A 55 -11.71 13.69 -2.89
N ASP A 56 -10.50 13.22 -2.59
CA ASP A 56 -10.20 11.80 -2.68
C ASP A 56 -10.66 11.04 -1.42
N VAL A 57 -11.21 9.83 -1.62
CA VAL A 57 -11.33 8.85 -0.55
C VAL A 57 -9.94 8.29 -0.21
N ARG A 58 -9.82 7.55 0.89
CA ARG A 58 -8.53 7.03 1.33
C ARG A 58 -8.11 5.83 0.49
N GLY A 59 -7.30 6.08 -0.54
CA GLY A 59 -6.68 5.06 -1.40
C GLY A 59 -5.23 4.77 -1.00
N ARG A 60 -4.83 3.51 -1.15
CA ARG A 60 -3.44 3.06 -1.10
C ARG A 60 -3.19 2.11 -2.25
N PHE A 61 -2.12 2.32 -2.98
CA PHE A 61 -1.72 1.53 -4.14
C PHE A 61 -0.28 1.06 -3.95
N ILE A 62 -0.04 -0.23 -4.16
CA ILE A 62 1.31 -0.77 -4.26
C ILE A 62 1.56 -1.04 -5.73
N ILE A 63 2.56 -0.36 -6.27
CA ILE A 63 2.92 -0.42 -7.69
C ILE A 63 4.32 -1.01 -7.78
N ASP A 64 4.50 -2.00 -8.64
CA ASP A 64 5.79 -2.64 -8.84
C ASP A 64 6.73 -1.82 -9.75
N PRO A 65 8.01 -2.23 -9.90
CA PRO A 65 8.95 -1.53 -10.78
C PRO A 65 8.57 -1.53 -12.27
N ASP A 66 7.65 -2.37 -12.71
CA ASP A 66 7.17 -2.42 -14.09
C ASP A 66 5.94 -1.51 -14.30
N GLY A 67 5.51 -0.78 -13.25
CA GLY A 67 4.37 0.13 -13.29
C GLY A 67 3.02 -0.56 -13.11
N ILE A 68 3.01 -1.82 -12.67
CA ILE A 68 1.79 -2.61 -12.50
C ILE A 68 1.32 -2.51 -11.06
N ILE A 69 0.04 -2.23 -10.86
CA ILE A 69 -0.60 -2.20 -9.54
C ILE A 69 -0.72 -3.64 -9.02
N GLN A 70 -0.08 -3.93 -7.90
CA GLN A 70 -0.09 -5.22 -7.23
C GLN A 70 -1.12 -5.31 -6.10
N ALA A 71 -1.46 -4.17 -5.47
CA ALA A 71 -2.50 -4.12 -4.44
C ALA A 71 -3.18 -2.76 -4.43
N ILE A 72 -4.46 -2.77 -4.11
CA ILE A 72 -5.29 -1.60 -3.88
C ILE A 72 -6.04 -1.79 -2.56
N GLU A 73 -6.04 -0.77 -1.72
CA GLU A 73 -6.90 -0.69 -0.55
C GLU A 73 -7.63 0.65 -0.57
N MET A 74 -8.95 0.62 -0.52
CA MET A 74 -9.78 1.82 -0.38
C MET A 74 -10.59 1.71 0.90
N LEU A 75 -10.53 2.76 1.71
CA LEU A 75 -11.26 2.85 2.97
C LEU A 75 -12.09 4.12 2.99
N THR A 76 -13.22 4.06 3.70
CA THR A 76 -13.99 5.26 4.01
C THR A 76 -13.17 6.23 4.85
N PRO A 77 -13.35 7.55 4.71
CA PRO A 77 -12.52 8.56 5.37
C PRO A 77 -12.32 8.40 6.88
N PRO A 78 -13.33 7.94 7.68
CA PRO A 78 -13.15 7.75 9.12
C PRO A 78 -12.21 6.61 9.52
N VAL A 79 -11.87 5.70 8.60
CA VAL A 79 -11.06 4.51 8.92
C VAL A 79 -9.62 4.71 8.53
N GLY A 80 -8.72 4.65 9.52
CA GLY A 80 -7.27 4.73 9.30
C GLY A 80 -6.69 3.42 8.76
N ARG A 81 -5.60 3.51 8.00
CA ARG A 81 -4.87 2.37 7.44
C ARG A 81 -3.82 1.85 8.41
N LYS A 82 -3.60 0.54 8.43
CA LYS A 82 -2.53 -0.08 9.22
C LYS A 82 -1.23 -0.11 8.39
N VAL A 83 -0.25 0.72 8.72
CA VAL A 83 1.03 0.81 8.00
C VAL A 83 1.80 -0.52 8.03
N GLY A 84 1.73 -1.27 9.13
CA GLY A 84 2.36 -2.59 9.25
C GLY A 84 1.89 -3.56 8.16
N GLU A 85 0.59 -3.55 7.82
CA GLU A 85 0.06 -4.37 6.73
C GLU A 85 0.60 -3.92 5.36
N SER A 86 0.79 -2.61 5.15
CA SER A 86 1.41 -2.09 3.93
C SER A 86 2.84 -2.62 3.75
N LEU A 87 3.62 -2.62 4.84
CA LEU A 87 5.00 -3.13 4.83
C LEU A 87 5.03 -4.64 4.62
N ARG A 88 4.15 -5.38 5.29
CA ARG A 88 4.02 -6.83 5.12
C ARG A 88 3.73 -7.19 3.65
N GLN A 89 2.74 -6.57 3.05
CA GLN A 89 2.39 -6.80 1.64
C GLN A 89 3.55 -6.44 0.71
N LEU A 90 4.22 -5.31 0.93
CA LEU A 90 5.36 -4.91 0.13
C LEU A 90 6.49 -5.96 0.19
N GLN A 91 6.80 -6.48 1.38
CA GLN A 91 7.80 -7.52 1.56
C GLN A 91 7.40 -8.81 0.84
N ALA A 92 6.11 -9.19 0.90
CA ALA A 92 5.60 -10.35 0.19
C ALA A 92 5.74 -10.18 -1.34
N PHE A 93 5.35 -9.04 -1.91
CA PHE A 93 5.52 -8.77 -3.34
C PHE A 93 6.99 -8.77 -3.76
N GLN A 94 7.88 -8.20 -2.95
CA GLN A 94 9.32 -8.23 -3.21
C GLN A 94 9.87 -9.67 -3.19
N HIS A 95 9.41 -10.51 -2.26
CA HIS A 95 9.80 -11.90 -2.16
C HIS A 95 9.36 -12.69 -3.41
N VAL A 96 8.07 -12.61 -3.76
CA VAL A 96 7.53 -13.28 -4.94
C VAL A 96 8.23 -12.82 -6.22
N ARG A 97 8.51 -11.52 -6.36
CA ARG A 97 9.26 -11.00 -7.51
C ARG A 97 10.71 -11.54 -7.56
N LYS A 98 11.40 -11.58 -6.43
CA LYS A 98 12.77 -12.12 -6.31
C LYS A 98 12.83 -13.59 -6.71
N THR A 99 11.83 -14.38 -6.33
CA THR A 99 11.75 -15.81 -6.63
C THR A 99 11.08 -16.11 -7.98
N LYS A 100 10.73 -15.07 -8.74
CA LYS A 100 10.05 -15.18 -10.06
C LYS A 100 8.76 -16.03 -9.98
N GLY A 101 8.05 -15.95 -8.86
CA GLY A 101 6.81 -16.70 -8.64
C GLY A 101 6.99 -18.17 -8.25
N ALA A 102 8.22 -18.65 -8.06
CA ALA A 102 8.45 -20.02 -7.62
C ALA A 102 8.03 -20.26 -6.16
N GLU A 103 7.93 -19.20 -5.38
CA GLU A 103 7.52 -19.23 -3.98
C GLU A 103 6.31 -18.34 -3.76
N VAL A 104 5.39 -18.80 -2.92
CA VAL A 104 4.13 -18.11 -2.59
C VAL A 104 4.10 -17.79 -1.10
N CYS A 105 3.77 -16.56 -0.79
CA CYS A 105 3.54 -16.10 0.56
C CYS A 105 2.08 -16.39 0.95
N PRO A 106 1.83 -17.30 1.90
CA PRO A 106 0.46 -17.60 2.35
C PRO A 106 -0.16 -16.40 3.08
N ALA A 107 -1.47 -16.51 3.40
CA ALA A 107 -2.16 -15.49 4.17
C ALA A 107 -1.44 -15.23 5.51
N GLY A 108 -1.34 -13.97 5.92
CA GLY A 108 -0.63 -13.60 7.15
C GLY A 108 0.90 -13.72 7.09
N TRP A 109 1.49 -14.10 5.93
CA TRP A 109 2.94 -14.27 5.84
C TRP A 109 3.71 -13.00 6.20
N GLU A 110 4.75 -13.19 6.98
CA GLU A 110 5.72 -12.15 7.37
C GLU A 110 7.14 -12.62 7.02
N LEU A 111 8.06 -11.66 6.91
CA LEU A 111 9.45 -11.96 6.60
C LEU A 111 10.03 -12.95 7.64
N GLY A 112 10.61 -14.04 7.14
CA GLY A 112 11.16 -15.12 7.96
C GLY A 112 10.17 -16.24 8.30
N LYS A 113 8.89 -16.09 7.97
CA LYS A 113 7.89 -17.17 8.09
C LYS A 113 7.99 -18.17 6.93
N PRO A 114 7.51 -19.41 7.09
CA PRO A 114 7.47 -20.41 6.03
C PRO A 114 6.78 -19.90 4.77
N ILE A 115 7.31 -20.31 3.62
CA ILE A 115 6.73 -20.06 2.29
C ILE A 115 6.18 -21.37 1.71
N LEU A 116 5.34 -21.24 0.69
CA LEU A 116 4.85 -22.38 -0.07
C LEU A 116 5.57 -22.45 -1.43
N LYS A 117 6.02 -23.63 -1.83
CA LYS A 117 6.51 -23.87 -3.19
C LYS A 117 5.35 -24.37 -4.02
N VAL A 118 5.08 -23.66 -5.12
CA VAL A 118 3.99 -24.05 -6.02
C VAL A 118 4.40 -25.31 -6.77
N GLY A 119 3.56 -26.33 -6.71
CA GLY A 119 3.79 -27.60 -7.41
C GLY A 119 2.55 -28.48 -7.36
N PRO A 120 2.44 -29.43 -8.31
CA PRO A 120 1.31 -30.36 -8.36
C PRO A 120 1.21 -31.24 -7.10
N GLU A 121 2.31 -31.42 -6.38
CA GLU A 121 2.37 -32.20 -5.13
C GLU A 121 1.63 -31.56 -3.97
N LEU A 122 1.38 -30.23 -4.02
CA LEU A 122 0.61 -29.51 -2.99
C LEU A 122 -0.91 -29.44 -3.29
N VAL A 123 -1.33 -29.87 -4.46
CA VAL A 123 -2.76 -29.83 -4.81
C VAL A 123 -3.56 -30.74 -3.85
N GLY A 124 -4.50 -30.11 -3.10
CA GLY A 124 -5.30 -30.79 -2.09
C GLY A 124 -4.55 -31.13 -0.79
N ARG A 125 -3.28 -30.71 -0.64
CA ARG A 125 -2.42 -31.04 0.51
C ARG A 125 -1.78 -29.83 1.19
N VAL A 126 -2.16 -28.61 0.82
CA VAL A 126 -1.62 -27.37 1.41
C VAL A 126 -1.77 -27.38 2.93
N TRP A 127 -2.85 -27.90 3.46
CA TRP A 127 -3.15 -28.04 4.90
C TRP A 127 -2.12 -28.85 5.68
N GLU A 128 -1.31 -29.68 5.03
CA GLU A 128 -0.24 -30.48 5.67
C GLU A 128 0.99 -29.61 5.99
N VAL A 129 1.20 -28.54 5.22
CA VAL A 129 2.41 -27.71 5.31
C VAL A 129 2.13 -26.28 5.77
N TRP A 130 0.88 -25.86 5.72
CA TRP A 130 0.46 -24.54 6.17
C TRP A 130 -0.97 -24.56 6.73
N LYS A 131 -1.17 -23.81 7.80
CA LYS A 131 -2.48 -23.55 8.40
C LYS A 131 -2.56 -22.05 8.74
N PRO A 132 -3.74 -21.42 8.64
CA PRO A 132 -3.91 -20.04 9.12
C PRO A 132 -3.61 -19.98 10.62
N ASP A 133 -3.01 -18.87 11.06
CA ASP A 133 -2.91 -18.57 12.48
C ASP A 133 -4.34 -18.39 13.03
N GLU A 134 -4.66 -18.97 14.21
CA GLU A 134 -5.96 -18.82 14.91
C GLU A 134 -6.12 -17.41 15.50
#